data_5be720fe7e03429a0e8af30bfaa8d7cd
#
_entry.id   5be720fe7e03429a0e8af30bfaa8d7cd
#
_cell.length_a   1.000
_cell.length_b   1.000
_cell.length_c   1.000
_cell.angle_alpha   90.00
_cell.angle_beta   90.00
_cell.angle_gamma   90.00
#
_symmetry.space_group_name_H-M   'P 1'
#
loop_
_entity.id
_entity.type
_entity.pdbx_description
1 polymer ?
#
loop_
_entity_poly.entity_id
_entity_poly.type
_entity_poly.pdbx_seq_one_letter_code
_entity_poly.pdbx_strand_id
1 'polypeptide(L)'
;MSTRLSLRFAAIFFLFLFLSQPGLAREVWTVRQANDWWDSQPWLVGANFIPSTAINQLEMWQADTFDPETIDRELEWASDIGFNSMRVFLHNLLWTQDTEGFLDRIDSFLAIADRHGIGIMFVPLDGVWDPQPKLGVQPTPKPHVHNSGWVQAPGAEILGDPDRHDELKPYIQGLIRRFGNDPRVQVWDLFNEPENTNNNSYGVDGARTEIDNKMEIAEILAKKLFGWAREMDPTQPLTMGVWRKERTHPGQVAPIYQTLLEESDIITFHNYGNLDTVKDQVEILKPYGRPILCTEYMARGNGSRFDPILQYFKDQKIGAYNWGLVAGKSQTQYPWATWTETFTAEPKLWHHDIFRKDGTPYDPAEVAYIKRVMGVD
;
A
#
# COMPACT_ATOMS: atom_id res chain seq x y z
N MET A 1 68.39 -38.37 39.85
CA MET A 1 67.89 -36.97 39.86
C MET A 1 67.39 -36.67 38.45
N SER A 2 66.09 -36.68 38.23
CA SER A 2 65.45 -36.47 36.92
C SER A 2 64.55 -35.20 37.06
N THR A 3 65.00 -34.12 36.46
CA THR A 3 64.29 -32.86 36.43
C THR A 3 63.25 -32.88 35.30
N ARG A 4 61.95 -32.86 35.64
CA ARG A 4 60.83 -32.70 34.66
C ARG A 4 60.62 -31.21 34.39
N LEU A 5 60.79 -30.84 33.12
CA LEU A 5 60.47 -29.52 32.59
C LEU A 5 58.99 -29.50 32.21
N SER A 6 58.20 -28.68 32.86
CA SER A 6 56.77 -28.48 32.54
C SER A 6 56.62 -27.30 31.57
N LEU A 7 56.25 -27.57 30.30
CA LEU A 7 55.84 -26.55 29.33
C LEU A 7 54.39 -26.08 29.67
N ARG A 8 54.24 -24.81 29.97
CA ARG A 8 52.95 -24.14 30.06
C ARG A 8 52.59 -23.56 28.70
N PHE A 9 51.59 -24.13 28.02
CA PHE A 9 51.00 -23.51 26.83
C PHE A 9 50.07 -22.37 27.27
N ALA A 10 50.38 -21.14 26.91
CA ALA A 10 49.47 -19.98 27.00
C ALA A 10 48.56 -19.98 25.74
N ALA A 11 47.31 -20.27 25.90
CA ALA A 11 46.31 -20.10 24.81
C ALA A 11 45.96 -18.62 24.70
N ILE A 12 46.38 -17.99 23.60
CA ILE A 12 45.96 -16.61 23.26
C ILE A 12 44.60 -16.73 22.56
N PHE A 13 43.56 -16.30 23.23
CA PHE A 13 42.23 -16.13 22.67
C PHE A 13 42.22 -14.81 21.86
N PHE A 14 42.20 -14.90 20.54
CA PHE A 14 41.87 -13.78 19.67
C PHE A 14 40.39 -13.54 19.70
N LEU A 15 39.93 -12.52 20.40
CA LEU A 15 38.56 -12.03 20.35
C LEU A 15 38.43 -11.23 19.03
N PHE A 16 37.84 -11.88 18.00
CA PHE A 16 37.42 -11.16 16.80
C PHE A 16 36.18 -10.33 17.16
N LEU A 17 36.40 -9.03 17.41
CA LEU A 17 35.34 -8.04 17.40
C LEU A 17 34.89 -7.88 15.92
N PHE A 18 33.79 -8.52 15.57
CA PHE A 18 33.06 -8.16 14.38
C PHE A 18 32.48 -6.76 14.59
N LEU A 19 33.24 -5.74 14.19
CA LEU A 19 32.69 -4.42 13.93
C LEU A 19 31.75 -4.58 12.72
N SER A 20 30.44 -4.67 12.96
CA SER A 20 29.46 -4.50 11.89
C SER A 20 29.66 -3.11 11.32
N GLN A 21 30.28 -3.01 10.17
CA GLN A 21 30.26 -1.77 9.38
C GLN A 21 28.79 -1.46 9.11
N PRO A 22 28.33 -0.20 9.24
CA PRO A 22 27.03 0.18 8.74
C PRO A 22 27.02 -0.20 7.27
N GLY A 23 26.14 -1.16 6.90
CA GLY A 23 25.98 -1.56 5.52
C GLY A 23 25.66 -0.32 4.69
N LEU A 24 26.31 -0.14 3.56
CA LEU A 24 25.89 0.86 2.58
C LEU A 24 24.42 0.54 2.23
N ALA A 25 23.56 1.57 2.21
CA ALA A 25 22.19 1.42 1.77
C ALA A 25 22.18 0.73 0.40
N ARG A 26 21.27 -0.25 0.18
CA ARG A 26 21.20 -0.90 -1.13
C ARG A 26 20.81 0.11 -2.20
N GLU A 27 21.31 -0.11 -3.40
CA GLU A 27 20.91 0.65 -4.57
C GLU A 27 19.47 0.27 -5.03
N VAL A 28 18.90 1.09 -5.91
CA VAL A 28 17.70 0.73 -6.67
C VAL A 28 18.00 -0.57 -7.42
N TRP A 29 17.06 -1.52 -7.43
CA TRP A 29 17.24 -2.73 -8.20
C TRP A 29 17.50 -2.41 -9.66
N THR A 30 18.39 -3.15 -10.28
CA THR A 30 18.52 -3.15 -11.72
C THR A 30 17.23 -3.66 -12.36
N VAL A 31 16.99 -3.30 -13.62
CA VAL A 31 15.84 -3.84 -14.40
C VAL A 31 15.85 -5.38 -14.37
N ARG A 32 17.01 -6.01 -14.41
CA ARG A 32 17.13 -7.46 -14.32
C ARG A 32 16.66 -7.99 -12.97
N GLN A 33 17.13 -7.46 -11.86
CA GLN A 33 16.72 -7.90 -10.52
C GLN A 33 15.21 -7.76 -10.33
N ALA A 34 14.61 -6.65 -10.79
CA ALA A 34 13.18 -6.43 -10.72
C ALA A 34 12.39 -7.48 -11.52
N ASN A 35 12.84 -7.80 -12.74
CA ASN A 35 12.17 -8.82 -13.55
C ASN A 35 12.41 -10.24 -13.02
N ASP A 36 13.62 -10.57 -12.53
CA ASP A 36 13.90 -11.86 -11.89
C ASP A 36 13.00 -12.08 -10.65
N TRP A 37 12.76 -11.02 -9.86
CA TRP A 37 11.81 -11.08 -8.75
C TRP A 37 10.37 -11.32 -9.26
N TRP A 38 9.92 -10.55 -10.26
CA TRP A 38 8.56 -10.68 -10.81
C TRP A 38 8.29 -12.06 -11.40
N ASP A 39 9.25 -12.61 -12.13
CA ASP A 39 9.15 -13.95 -12.72
C ASP A 39 9.11 -15.07 -11.66
N SER A 40 9.58 -14.79 -10.43
CA SER A 40 9.48 -15.70 -9.28
C SER A 40 8.13 -15.64 -8.56
N GLN A 41 7.31 -14.62 -8.84
CA GLN A 41 5.98 -14.45 -8.21
C GLN A 41 4.87 -15.11 -9.04
N PRO A 42 3.79 -15.59 -8.39
CA PRO A 42 2.54 -15.78 -9.11
C PRO A 42 2.06 -14.43 -9.67
N TRP A 43 1.15 -14.44 -10.63
CA TRP A 43 0.51 -13.19 -11.04
C TRP A 43 -0.25 -12.58 -9.86
N LEU A 44 0.19 -11.42 -9.36
CA LEU A 44 -0.35 -10.77 -8.17
C LEU A 44 -1.68 -10.08 -8.51
N VAL A 45 -2.74 -10.53 -7.86
CA VAL A 45 -4.09 -9.98 -8.02
C VAL A 45 -4.77 -9.88 -6.66
N GLY A 46 -5.42 -8.75 -6.41
CA GLY A 46 -6.12 -8.54 -5.16
C GLY A 46 -6.85 -7.20 -5.09
N ALA A 47 -6.99 -6.71 -3.88
CA ALA A 47 -7.67 -5.47 -3.60
C ALA A 47 -6.88 -4.58 -2.63
N ASN A 48 -7.21 -3.29 -2.61
CA ASN A 48 -6.91 -2.42 -1.49
C ASN A 48 -7.85 -2.81 -0.35
N PHE A 49 -7.30 -3.33 0.73
CA PHE A 49 -8.04 -3.97 1.81
C PHE A 49 -8.11 -3.10 3.06
N ILE A 50 -9.32 -2.95 3.55
CA ILE A 50 -9.66 -2.53 4.91
C ILE A 50 -10.86 -3.37 5.36
N PRO A 51 -10.88 -3.92 6.59
CA PRO A 51 -12.03 -4.69 7.04
C PRO A 51 -13.29 -3.82 7.11
N SER A 52 -14.45 -4.39 6.82
CA SER A 52 -15.73 -3.67 6.77
C SER A 52 -16.11 -3.00 8.10
N THR A 53 -15.47 -3.40 9.20
CA THR A 53 -15.64 -2.86 10.55
C THR A 53 -14.78 -1.64 10.84
N ALA A 54 -13.84 -1.27 9.96
CA ALA A 54 -12.98 -0.09 10.13
C ALA A 54 -13.32 1.00 9.10
N ILE A 55 -13.28 2.28 9.54
CA ILE A 55 -13.51 3.44 8.67
C ILE A 55 -12.20 3.96 8.05
N ASN A 56 -11.07 3.69 8.69
CA ASN A 56 -9.74 4.13 8.28
C ASN A 56 -8.64 3.25 8.88
N GLN A 57 -7.39 3.57 8.54
CA GLN A 57 -6.21 2.84 8.99
C GLN A 57 -6.08 2.84 10.52
N LEU A 58 -6.45 3.93 11.20
CA LEU A 58 -6.36 4.00 12.66
C LEU A 58 -7.35 3.04 13.31
N GLU A 59 -8.62 2.99 12.86
CA GLU A 59 -9.60 2.04 13.39
C GLU A 59 -9.22 0.58 13.07
N MET A 60 -8.62 0.33 11.90
CA MET A 60 -8.15 -1.02 11.57
C MET A 60 -7.07 -1.52 12.52
N TRP A 61 -6.17 -0.64 12.97
CA TRP A 61 -4.94 -1.07 13.62
C TRP A 61 -4.81 -0.73 15.12
N GLN A 62 -5.69 0.10 15.70
CA GLN A 62 -5.67 0.35 17.14
C GLN A 62 -6.05 -0.91 17.93
N ALA A 63 -5.49 -1.08 19.14
CA ALA A 63 -5.64 -2.30 19.96
C ALA A 63 -7.10 -2.61 20.33
N ASP A 64 -7.90 -1.58 20.57
CA ASP A 64 -9.30 -1.69 20.98
C ASP A 64 -10.29 -1.88 19.82
N THR A 65 -9.83 -1.74 18.57
CA THR A 65 -10.66 -1.86 17.38
C THR A 65 -10.14 -2.88 16.35
N PHE A 66 -8.96 -3.45 16.58
CA PHE A 66 -8.42 -4.51 15.72
C PHE A 66 -9.33 -5.74 15.75
N ASP A 67 -9.85 -6.13 14.58
CA ASP A 67 -10.89 -7.16 14.42
C ASP A 67 -10.39 -8.35 13.57
N PRO A 68 -9.65 -9.29 14.18
CA PRO A 68 -9.10 -10.41 13.45
C PRO A 68 -10.15 -11.37 12.89
N GLU A 69 -11.35 -11.44 13.50
CA GLU A 69 -12.42 -12.34 13.03
C GLU A 69 -13.01 -11.82 11.71
N THR A 70 -13.23 -10.51 11.60
CA THR A 70 -13.69 -9.90 10.34
C THR A 70 -12.61 -9.97 9.27
N ILE A 71 -11.35 -9.70 9.63
CA ILE A 71 -10.21 -9.80 8.72
C ILE A 71 -10.10 -11.23 8.15
N ASP A 72 -10.16 -12.25 8.98
CA ASP A 72 -10.07 -13.66 8.57
C ASP A 72 -11.17 -14.02 7.57
N ARG A 73 -12.41 -13.70 7.90
CA ARG A 73 -13.58 -13.98 7.07
C ARG A 73 -13.52 -13.25 5.72
N GLU A 74 -13.14 -11.99 5.70
CA GLU A 74 -13.10 -11.20 4.46
C GLU A 74 -11.93 -11.58 3.55
N LEU A 75 -10.80 -12.01 4.12
CA LEU A 75 -9.69 -12.56 3.36
C LEU A 75 -10.00 -13.96 2.81
N GLU A 76 -10.81 -14.78 3.51
CA GLU A 76 -11.36 -16.03 2.98
C GLU A 76 -12.17 -15.76 1.71
N TRP A 77 -13.11 -14.80 1.72
CA TRP A 77 -13.88 -14.44 0.53
C TRP A 77 -13.03 -13.95 -0.64
N ALA A 78 -11.95 -13.23 -0.35
CA ALA A 78 -11.00 -12.80 -1.37
C ALA A 78 -10.22 -13.99 -1.98
N SER A 79 -9.77 -14.92 -1.14
CA SER A 79 -9.11 -16.16 -1.58
C SER A 79 -10.05 -17.02 -2.43
N ASP A 80 -11.33 -17.11 -2.07
CA ASP A 80 -12.36 -17.88 -2.80
C ASP A 80 -12.59 -17.40 -4.24
N ILE A 81 -12.27 -16.15 -4.54
CA ILE A 81 -12.32 -15.61 -5.91
C ILE A 81 -10.96 -15.62 -6.61
N GLY A 82 -9.95 -16.20 -5.95
CA GLY A 82 -8.60 -16.37 -6.50
C GLY A 82 -7.64 -15.22 -6.24
N PHE A 83 -7.98 -14.25 -5.39
CA PHE A 83 -7.05 -13.20 -5.02
C PHE A 83 -5.93 -13.78 -4.15
N ASN A 84 -4.70 -13.36 -4.41
CA ASN A 84 -3.49 -13.87 -3.76
C ASN A 84 -2.60 -12.75 -3.19
N SER A 85 -3.08 -11.53 -3.22
CA SER A 85 -2.38 -10.37 -2.69
C SER A 85 -3.35 -9.31 -2.18
N MET A 86 -2.96 -8.56 -1.13
CA MET A 86 -3.70 -7.39 -0.65
C MET A 86 -2.77 -6.21 -0.48
N ARG A 87 -3.24 -5.02 -0.88
CA ARG A 87 -2.58 -3.74 -0.60
C ARG A 87 -3.21 -3.13 0.65
N VAL A 88 -2.41 -2.88 1.68
CA VAL A 88 -2.89 -2.57 3.03
C VAL A 88 -2.18 -1.36 3.60
N PHE A 89 -2.97 -0.38 4.04
CA PHE A 89 -2.47 0.89 4.55
C PHE A 89 -2.15 0.81 6.04
N LEU A 90 -1.01 1.39 6.41
CA LEU A 90 -0.57 1.58 7.80
C LEU A 90 -0.66 3.06 8.18
N HIS A 91 -0.27 3.41 9.42
CA HIS A 91 -0.27 4.81 9.87
C HIS A 91 0.81 5.07 10.92
N ASN A 92 1.58 6.14 10.76
CA ASN A 92 2.69 6.49 11.65
C ASN A 92 2.27 6.79 13.10
N LEU A 93 1.06 7.28 13.34
CA LEU A 93 0.57 7.53 14.70
C LEU A 93 0.44 6.26 15.54
N LEU A 94 0.18 5.10 14.91
CA LEU A 94 0.12 3.81 15.60
C LEU A 94 1.49 3.39 16.14
N TRP A 95 2.55 3.74 15.42
CA TRP A 95 3.92 3.53 15.87
C TRP A 95 4.22 4.32 17.13
N THR A 96 3.84 5.58 17.19
CA THR A 96 4.06 6.43 18.36
C THR A 96 3.15 6.08 19.54
N GLN A 97 1.97 5.52 19.28
CA GLN A 97 1.00 5.12 20.31
C GLN A 97 1.43 3.86 21.06
N ASP A 98 1.78 2.81 20.32
CA ASP A 98 2.05 1.47 20.86
C ASP A 98 2.87 0.67 19.84
N THR A 99 4.17 0.93 19.76
CA THR A 99 5.07 0.35 18.76
C THR A 99 5.00 -1.18 18.75
N GLU A 100 5.22 -1.82 19.90
CA GLU A 100 5.28 -3.30 19.98
C GLU A 100 3.91 -3.92 19.70
N GLY A 101 2.84 -3.42 20.30
CA GLY A 101 1.50 -3.93 20.04
C GLY A 101 1.05 -3.69 18.61
N PHE A 102 1.47 -2.60 17.96
CA PHE A 102 1.21 -2.39 16.53
C PHE A 102 1.94 -3.41 15.66
N LEU A 103 3.22 -3.69 15.92
CA LEU A 103 3.98 -4.72 15.21
C LEU A 103 3.37 -6.12 15.41
N ASP A 104 2.90 -6.45 16.62
CA ASP A 104 2.23 -7.71 16.91
C ASP A 104 0.89 -7.86 16.16
N ARG A 105 0.13 -6.77 16.01
CA ARG A 105 -1.11 -6.76 15.22
C ARG A 105 -0.82 -6.94 13.73
N ILE A 106 0.25 -6.33 13.21
CA ILE A 106 0.71 -6.57 11.83
C ILE A 106 1.10 -8.04 11.64
N ASP A 107 1.85 -8.62 12.57
CA ASP A 107 2.24 -10.04 12.50
C ASP A 107 1.03 -10.98 12.56
N SER A 108 0.05 -10.67 13.42
CA SER A 108 -1.23 -11.37 13.48
C SER A 108 -2.01 -11.28 12.18
N PHE A 109 -2.07 -10.10 11.56
CA PHE A 109 -2.70 -9.90 10.26
C PHE A 109 -1.99 -10.71 9.16
N LEU A 110 -0.66 -10.68 9.12
CA LEU A 110 0.14 -11.48 8.19
C LEU A 110 -0.11 -12.98 8.36
N ALA A 111 -0.24 -13.45 9.60
CA ALA A 111 -0.55 -14.85 9.87
C ALA A 111 -1.96 -15.23 9.41
N ILE A 112 -2.93 -14.32 9.49
CA ILE A 112 -4.28 -14.53 8.94
C ILE A 112 -4.22 -14.61 7.41
N ALA A 113 -3.60 -13.64 6.76
CA ALA A 113 -3.50 -13.59 5.30
C ALA A 113 -2.78 -14.82 4.72
N ASP A 114 -1.69 -15.27 5.37
CA ASP A 114 -0.91 -16.44 4.97
C ASP A 114 -1.74 -17.74 4.99
N ARG A 115 -2.66 -17.90 5.96
CA ARG A 115 -3.59 -19.05 5.98
C ARG A 115 -4.48 -19.13 4.75
N HIS A 116 -4.78 -17.99 4.15
CA HIS A 116 -5.58 -17.88 2.93
C HIS A 116 -4.73 -17.83 1.65
N GLY A 117 -3.39 -17.98 1.76
CA GLY A 117 -2.47 -17.89 0.62
C GLY A 117 -2.35 -16.48 0.05
N ILE A 118 -2.59 -15.45 0.86
CA ILE A 118 -2.57 -14.04 0.47
C ILE A 118 -1.30 -13.38 1.00
N GLY A 119 -0.46 -12.87 0.10
CA GLY A 119 0.68 -12.02 0.47
C GLY A 119 0.29 -10.54 0.54
N ILE A 120 1.13 -9.72 1.16
CA ILE A 120 0.77 -8.34 1.50
C ILE A 120 1.72 -7.32 0.86
N MET A 121 1.14 -6.30 0.22
CA MET A 121 1.78 -5.05 -0.12
C MET A 121 1.42 -4.02 0.94
N PHE A 122 2.37 -3.59 1.76
CA PHE A 122 2.13 -2.55 2.75
C PHE A 122 2.32 -1.15 2.19
N VAL A 123 1.42 -0.24 2.62
CA VAL A 123 1.47 1.20 2.33
C VAL A 123 1.67 1.95 3.65
N PRO A 124 2.92 2.27 4.03
CA PRO A 124 3.21 2.95 5.29
C PRO A 124 2.63 4.34 5.41
N LEU A 125 2.59 5.11 4.33
CA LEU A 125 2.13 6.50 4.29
C LEU A 125 1.10 6.72 3.19
N ASP A 126 0.22 7.72 3.40
CA ASP A 126 -0.87 8.06 2.50
C ASP A 126 -1.01 9.59 2.36
N GLY A 127 -0.85 10.13 1.16
CA GLY A 127 -0.94 11.57 0.89
C GLY A 127 -2.37 12.10 0.78
N VAL A 128 -3.38 11.24 0.89
CA VAL A 128 -4.78 11.57 0.57
C VAL A 128 -5.64 11.61 1.85
N TRP A 129 -6.77 12.32 1.78
CA TRP A 129 -7.86 12.37 2.76
C TRP A 129 -7.63 13.36 3.91
N ASP A 130 -8.23 13.11 5.08
CA ASP A 130 -8.21 14.08 6.18
C ASP A 130 -6.76 14.34 6.64
N PRO A 131 -6.25 15.58 6.45
CA PRO A 131 -4.87 15.90 6.77
C PRO A 131 -4.61 16.08 8.28
N GLN A 132 -5.63 15.90 9.13
CA GLN A 132 -5.55 16.04 10.58
C GLN A 132 -5.89 14.72 11.32
N PRO A 133 -5.14 13.63 11.08
CA PRO A 133 -5.40 12.35 11.73
C PRO A 133 -5.29 12.44 13.26
N LYS A 134 -6.16 11.73 13.98
CA LYS A 134 -6.15 11.67 15.44
C LYS A 134 -6.34 10.24 15.94
N LEU A 135 -5.54 9.85 16.91
CA LEU A 135 -5.72 8.60 17.65
C LEU A 135 -7.01 8.58 18.46
N GLY A 136 -7.42 7.38 18.88
CA GLY A 136 -8.63 7.15 19.68
C GLY A 136 -9.84 6.82 18.83
N VAL A 137 -11.03 7.10 19.35
CA VAL A 137 -12.29 6.79 18.68
C VAL A 137 -12.39 7.52 17.35
N GLN A 138 -12.54 6.75 16.28
CA GLN A 138 -12.69 7.31 14.95
C GLN A 138 -14.13 7.78 14.69
N PRO A 139 -14.32 8.72 13.74
CA PRO A 139 -15.65 9.24 13.45
C PRO A 139 -16.57 8.14 12.91
N THR A 140 -17.88 8.29 13.14
CA THR A 140 -18.85 7.46 12.42
C THR A 140 -18.91 7.87 10.95
N PRO A 141 -19.09 6.94 10.01
CA PRO A 141 -19.25 7.28 8.60
C PRO A 141 -20.37 8.29 8.38
N LYS A 142 -20.13 9.31 7.57
CA LYS A 142 -21.21 10.18 7.07
C LYS A 142 -22.11 9.30 6.19
N PRO A 143 -23.41 9.17 6.48
CA PRO A 143 -24.28 8.29 5.72
C PRO A 143 -24.26 8.61 4.23
N HIS A 144 -24.07 7.57 3.40
CA HIS A 144 -24.04 7.66 1.94
C HIS A 144 -22.91 8.49 1.33
N VAL A 145 -21.83 8.76 2.07
CA VAL A 145 -20.67 9.52 1.59
C VAL A 145 -19.46 8.60 1.46
N HIS A 146 -18.92 8.55 0.25
CA HIS A 146 -17.73 7.77 -0.10
C HIS A 146 -16.55 8.16 0.80
N ASN A 147 -15.98 7.18 1.47
CA ASN A 147 -14.73 7.24 2.22
C ASN A 147 -14.60 8.46 3.14
N SER A 148 -15.69 8.78 3.87
CA SER A 148 -15.85 10.01 4.62
C SER A 148 -15.01 10.13 5.91
N GLY A 149 -14.28 9.10 6.28
CA GLY A 149 -13.49 9.07 7.51
C GLY A 149 -12.05 8.59 7.34
N TRP A 150 -11.58 8.40 6.11
CA TRP A 150 -10.20 8.03 5.86
C TRP A 150 -9.25 9.18 6.22
N VAL A 151 -8.03 8.87 6.64
CA VAL A 151 -7.08 9.85 7.15
C VAL A 151 -5.74 9.79 6.43
N GLN A 152 -5.11 10.95 6.29
CA GLN A 152 -3.76 11.09 5.71
C GLN A 152 -2.69 10.61 6.70
N ALA A 153 -1.62 10.01 6.19
CA ALA A 153 -0.42 9.62 6.93
C ALA A 153 0.86 9.99 6.15
N PRO A 154 1.77 10.83 6.68
CA PRO A 154 1.60 11.57 7.92
C PRO A 154 0.56 12.69 7.74
N GLY A 155 0.04 13.21 8.87
CA GLY A 155 -0.81 14.40 8.82
C GLY A 155 -0.07 15.64 8.28
N ALA A 156 -0.82 16.66 7.88
CA ALA A 156 -0.28 17.87 7.26
C ALA A 156 0.77 18.59 8.12
N GLU A 157 0.70 18.45 9.44
CA GLU A 157 1.66 19.07 10.37
C GLU A 157 3.09 18.53 10.18
N ILE A 158 3.25 17.22 9.96
CA ILE A 158 4.56 16.62 9.68
C ILE A 158 4.89 16.74 8.19
N LEU A 159 3.92 16.42 7.30
CA LEU A 159 4.16 16.48 5.86
C LEU A 159 4.58 17.89 5.43
N GLY A 160 3.93 18.95 5.96
CA GLY A 160 4.16 20.34 5.58
C GLY A 160 5.46 20.94 6.12
N ASP A 161 6.18 20.25 7.00
CA ASP A 161 7.42 20.73 7.61
C ASP A 161 8.60 19.78 7.31
N PRO A 162 9.42 20.08 6.28
CA PRO A 162 10.57 19.24 5.92
C PRO A 162 11.58 18.97 7.04
N ASP A 163 11.68 19.87 8.03
CA ASP A 163 12.56 19.70 9.18
C ASP A 163 12.05 18.62 10.16
N ARG A 164 10.75 18.31 10.10
CA ARG A 164 10.12 17.26 10.90
C ARG A 164 10.02 15.91 10.20
N HIS A 165 10.31 15.82 8.92
CA HIS A 165 10.22 14.55 8.18
C HIS A 165 11.02 13.42 8.84
N ASP A 166 12.15 13.72 9.47
CA ASP A 166 13.01 12.72 10.11
C ASP A 166 12.35 12.06 11.35
N GLU A 167 11.25 12.62 11.88
CA GLU A 167 10.42 11.98 12.90
C GLU A 167 9.81 10.65 12.40
N LEU A 168 9.65 10.49 11.08
CA LEU A 168 9.10 9.29 10.45
C LEU A 168 10.15 8.18 10.26
N LYS A 169 11.46 8.50 10.32
CA LYS A 169 12.53 7.53 10.06
C LYS A 169 12.45 6.29 10.97
N PRO A 170 12.25 6.42 12.31
CA PRO A 170 12.14 5.25 13.18
C PRO A 170 10.97 4.33 12.82
N TYR A 171 9.83 4.89 12.38
CA TYR A 171 8.66 4.16 11.94
C TYR A 171 8.96 3.32 10.68
N ILE A 172 9.44 3.96 9.61
CA ILE A 172 9.76 3.29 8.34
C ILE A 172 10.82 2.21 8.54
N GLN A 173 11.91 2.55 9.22
CA GLN A 173 12.99 1.60 9.48
C GLN A 173 12.58 0.47 10.43
N GLY A 174 11.73 0.77 11.40
CA GLY A 174 11.23 -0.23 12.34
C GLY A 174 10.34 -1.26 11.66
N LEU A 175 9.42 -0.84 10.79
CA LEU A 175 8.60 -1.73 9.97
C LEU A 175 9.47 -2.64 9.10
N ILE A 176 10.39 -2.07 8.34
CA ILE A 176 11.24 -2.82 7.42
C ILE A 176 12.22 -3.72 8.19
N ARG A 177 12.77 -3.28 9.31
CA ARG A 177 13.61 -4.13 10.18
C ARG A 177 12.86 -5.37 10.65
N ARG A 178 11.57 -5.24 10.98
CA ARG A 178 10.74 -6.33 11.50
C ARG A 178 10.26 -7.26 10.39
N PHE A 179 9.89 -6.73 9.22
CA PHE A 179 9.20 -7.46 8.16
C PHE A 179 9.94 -7.44 6.79
N GLY A 180 11.08 -6.77 6.66
CA GLY A 180 11.82 -6.64 5.40
C GLY A 180 12.44 -7.93 4.86
N ASN A 181 12.39 -9.03 5.62
CA ASN A 181 12.77 -10.38 5.19
C ASN A 181 11.62 -11.39 5.41
N ASP A 182 10.41 -10.92 5.67
CA ASP A 182 9.25 -11.77 5.87
C ASP A 182 8.64 -12.15 4.52
N PRO A 183 8.55 -13.45 4.17
CA PRO A 183 8.03 -13.87 2.87
C PRO A 183 6.53 -13.60 2.67
N ARG A 184 5.79 -13.29 3.73
CA ARG A 184 4.38 -12.89 3.68
C ARG A 184 4.20 -11.47 3.16
N VAL A 185 5.26 -10.64 3.23
CA VAL A 185 5.29 -9.28 2.66
C VAL A 185 5.88 -9.35 1.25
N GLN A 186 5.11 -8.92 0.26
CA GLN A 186 5.48 -8.98 -1.15
C GLN A 186 6.12 -7.68 -1.66
N VAL A 187 5.60 -6.53 -1.21
CA VAL A 187 6.00 -5.21 -1.72
C VAL A 187 5.89 -4.16 -0.59
N TRP A 188 6.75 -3.16 -0.62
CA TRP A 188 6.63 -1.92 0.14
C TRP A 188 6.28 -0.77 -0.80
N ASP A 189 5.03 -0.31 -0.78
CA ASP A 189 4.56 0.89 -1.47
C ASP A 189 4.60 2.06 -0.49
N LEU A 190 5.75 2.74 -0.43
CA LEU A 190 6.15 3.57 0.70
C LEU A 190 5.24 4.77 0.96
N PHE A 191 4.60 5.35 -0.08
CA PHE A 191 3.77 6.53 0.06
C PHE A 191 2.72 6.60 -1.06
N ASN A 192 1.46 6.41 -0.69
CA ASN A 192 0.33 6.51 -1.61
C ASN A 192 0.07 7.95 -2.02
N GLU A 193 0.00 8.23 -3.34
CA GLU A 193 -0.41 9.52 -3.92
C GLU A 193 0.13 10.75 -3.16
N PRO A 194 1.44 10.86 -2.96
CA PRO A 194 2.05 11.83 -2.03
C PRO A 194 1.68 13.28 -2.30
N GLU A 195 1.44 13.66 -3.57
CA GLU A 195 1.16 15.01 -4.01
C GLU A 195 -0.35 15.29 -4.21
N ASN A 196 -1.23 14.35 -3.85
CA ASN A 196 -2.67 14.54 -4.00
C ASN A 196 -3.19 15.63 -3.05
N THR A 197 -3.84 16.63 -3.60
CA THR A 197 -4.25 17.83 -2.86
C THR A 197 -5.60 17.71 -2.14
N ASN A 198 -6.28 16.58 -2.21
CA ASN A 198 -7.57 16.33 -1.52
C ASN A 198 -8.69 17.33 -1.82
N ASN A 199 -8.58 18.12 -2.87
CA ASN A 199 -9.51 19.22 -3.16
C ASN A 199 -10.98 18.80 -3.25
N ASN A 200 -11.26 17.51 -3.40
CA ASN A 200 -12.60 16.98 -3.59
C ASN A 200 -13.19 16.33 -2.34
N SER A 201 -12.36 15.91 -1.36
CA SER A 201 -12.79 15.01 -0.29
C SER A 201 -13.31 15.72 0.97
N TYR A 202 -12.82 16.92 1.29
CA TYR A 202 -13.08 17.61 2.55
C TYR A 202 -13.57 19.04 2.39
N GLY A 203 -14.18 19.37 1.26
CA GLY A 203 -14.46 20.73 0.83
C GLY A 203 -15.62 21.43 1.50
N VAL A 204 -16.43 20.81 2.32
CA VAL A 204 -17.70 21.38 2.77
C VAL A 204 -17.58 22.16 4.07
N ASP A 205 -16.69 21.79 4.99
CA ASP A 205 -16.63 22.36 6.34
C ASP A 205 -15.40 23.23 6.62
N GLY A 206 -14.71 23.72 5.60
CA GLY A 206 -13.62 24.69 5.76
C GLY A 206 -12.33 24.14 6.39
N ALA A 207 -12.24 22.85 6.64
CA ALA A 207 -11.05 22.19 7.19
C ALA A 207 -10.03 21.84 6.10
N ARG A 208 -9.93 22.63 5.05
CA ARG A 208 -8.85 22.50 4.07
C ARG A 208 -7.59 23.10 4.64
N THR A 209 -6.81 22.27 5.29
CA THR A 209 -5.42 22.57 5.61
C THR A 209 -4.50 21.76 4.71
N GLU A 210 -4.79 21.76 3.42
CA GLU A 210 -3.80 21.30 2.46
C GLU A 210 -2.62 22.27 2.51
N ILE A 211 -1.43 21.69 2.50
CA ILE A 211 -0.19 22.45 2.53
C ILE A 211 0.04 23.10 1.16
N ASP A 212 0.52 24.34 1.16
CA ASP A 212 1.03 24.97 -0.06
C ASP A 212 2.24 24.19 -0.57
N ASN A 213 2.41 24.12 -1.89
CA ASN A 213 3.52 23.43 -2.54
C ASN A 213 3.67 21.95 -2.16
N LYS A 214 2.55 21.26 -1.93
CA LYS A 214 2.54 19.84 -1.51
C LYS A 214 3.40 18.95 -2.41
N MET A 215 3.40 19.20 -3.72
CA MET A 215 4.18 18.41 -4.69
C MET A 215 5.67 18.44 -4.39
N GLU A 216 6.23 19.63 -4.17
CA GLU A 216 7.65 19.84 -3.90
C GLU A 216 8.04 19.27 -2.52
N ILE A 217 7.18 19.47 -1.52
CA ILE A 217 7.40 18.99 -0.15
C ILE A 217 7.29 17.46 -0.10
N ALA A 218 6.30 16.89 -0.77
CA ALA A 218 6.13 15.43 -0.86
C ALA A 218 7.30 14.76 -1.60
N GLU A 219 7.89 15.42 -2.62
CA GLU A 219 9.09 14.90 -3.29
C GLU A 219 10.30 14.83 -2.34
N ILE A 220 10.48 15.84 -1.47
CA ILE A 220 11.54 15.82 -0.45
C ILE A 220 11.35 14.61 0.48
N LEU A 221 10.11 14.38 0.94
CA LEU A 221 9.82 13.23 1.81
C LEU A 221 10.00 11.90 1.06
N ALA A 222 9.53 11.80 -0.18
CA ALA A 222 9.65 10.58 -0.99
C ALA A 222 11.12 10.13 -1.12
N LYS A 223 12.04 11.06 -1.41
CA LYS A 223 13.48 10.76 -1.47
C LYS A 223 14.02 10.25 -0.12
N LYS A 224 13.61 10.86 1.00
CA LYS A 224 13.99 10.40 2.34
C LYS A 224 13.47 8.98 2.61
N LEU A 225 12.21 8.69 2.27
CA LEU A 225 11.57 7.39 2.48
C LEU A 225 12.30 6.26 1.75
N PHE A 226 12.61 6.44 0.47
CA PHE A 226 13.41 5.47 -0.29
C PHE A 226 14.79 5.26 0.35
N GLY A 227 15.46 6.34 0.76
CA GLY A 227 16.75 6.25 1.42
C GLY A 227 16.68 5.47 2.73
N TRP A 228 15.74 5.80 3.63
CA TRP A 228 15.57 5.11 4.91
C TRP A 228 15.19 3.64 4.75
N ALA A 229 14.33 3.33 3.78
CA ALA A 229 13.94 1.96 3.48
C ALA A 229 15.14 1.13 2.98
N ARG A 230 15.97 1.68 2.11
CA ARG A 230 17.17 1.01 1.57
C ARG A 230 18.27 0.81 2.60
N GLU A 231 18.37 1.70 3.60
CA GLU A 231 19.30 1.49 4.74
C GLU A 231 18.99 0.18 5.49
N MET A 232 17.77 -0.35 5.40
CA MET A 232 17.33 -1.60 6.05
C MET A 232 17.48 -2.84 5.15
N ASP A 233 17.86 -2.66 3.89
CA ASP A 233 18.12 -3.72 2.89
C ASP A 233 17.00 -4.80 2.82
N PRO A 234 15.73 -4.41 2.57
CA PRO A 234 14.65 -5.38 2.46
C PRO A 234 14.82 -6.28 1.23
N THR A 235 14.37 -7.53 1.35
CA THR A 235 14.34 -8.48 0.22
C THR A 235 13.19 -8.23 -0.75
N GLN A 236 12.21 -7.44 -0.34
CA GLN A 236 11.08 -7.03 -1.17
C GLN A 236 11.40 -5.77 -1.99
N PRO A 237 10.73 -5.57 -3.13
CA PRO A 237 10.86 -4.33 -3.88
C PRO A 237 10.21 -3.16 -3.15
N LEU A 238 10.81 -1.98 -3.37
CA LEU A 238 10.28 -0.69 -2.93
C LEU A 238 9.64 0.03 -4.11
N THR A 239 8.51 0.68 -3.89
CA THR A 239 7.81 1.46 -4.91
C THR A 239 7.06 2.65 -4.30
N MET A 240 6.69 3.60 -5.14
CA MET A 240 5.66 4.60 -4.92
C MET A 240 4.93 4.83 -6.25
N GLY A 241 3.60 4.73 -6.24
CA GLY A 241 2.80 4.76 -7.45
C GLY A 241 2.64 6.15 -8.08
N VAL A 242 2.55 6.19 -9.41
CA VAL A 242 2.14 7.38 -10.16
C VAL A 242 0.65 7.27 -10.52
N TRP A 243 -0.12 8.35 -10.34
CA TRP A 243 -1.56 8.28 -10.55
C TRP A 243 -2.10 9.27 -11.62
N ARG A 244 -1.36 10.34 -11.92
CA ARG A 244 -1.73 11.29 -12.98
C ARG A 244 -1.01 10.98 -14.27
N LYS A 245 -1.70 10.31 -15.20
CA LYS A 245 -1.18 9.94 -16.51
C LYS A 245 -0.56 11.15 -17.25
N GLU A 246 -1.21 12.30 -17.22
CA GLU A 246 -0.75 13.52 -17.90
C GLU A 246 0.60 14.04 -17.40
N ARG A 247 1.04 13.62 -16.20
CA ARG A 247 2.32 14.01 -15.61
C ARG A 247 3.42 12.97 -15.80
N THR A 248 3.12 11.88 -16.52
CA THR A 248 4.07 10.78 -16.78
C THR A 248 4.49 10.71 -18.26
N HIS A 249 4.00 11.61 -19.11
CA HIS A 249 4.37 11.64 -20.53
C HIS A 249 5.85 12.01 -20.73
N PRO A 250 6.58 11.30 -21.60
CA PRO A 250 7.95 11.64 -21.94
C PRO A 250 8.12 13.11 -22.31
N GLY A 251 9.08 13.79 -21.67
CA GLY A 251 9.34 15.21 -21.84
C GLY A 251 8.44 16.17 -21.05
N GLN A 252 7.47 15.66 -20.29
CA GLN A 252 6.57 16.44 -19.43
C GLN A 252 6.42 15.80 -18.03
N VAL A 253 7.34 14.95 -17.62
CA VAL A 253 7.30 14.28 -16.31
C VAL A 253 7.51 15.32 -15.21
N ALA A 254 6.57 15.41 -14.27
CA ALA A 254 6.73 16.26 -13.10
C ALA A 254 7.91 15.76 -12.24
N PRO A 255 8.69 16.64 -11.56
CA PRO A 255 9.87 16.24 -10.80
C PRO A 255 9.60 15.12 -9.79
N ILE A 256 8.50 15.22 -9.04
CA ILE A 256 8.12 14.15 -8.10
C ILE A 256 7.90 12.82 -8.84
N TYR A 257 7.21 12.80 -9.99
CA TYR A 257 6.97 11.55 -10.74
C TYR A 257 8.24 10.98 -11.34
N GLN A 258 9.17 11.82 -11.73
CA GLN A 258 10.51 11.36 -12.10
C GLN A 258 11.17 10.63 -10.92
N THR A 259 11.14 11.23 -9.72
CA THR A 259 11.63 10.60 -8.50
C THR A 259 10.93 9.27 -8.22
N LEU A 260 9.58 9.22 -8.26
CA LEU A 260 8.82 7.99 -7.99
C LEU A 260 9.17 6.87 -8.97
N LEU A 261 9.34 7.19 -10.25
CA LEU A 261 9.65 6.20 -11.30
C LEU A 261 11.12 5.74 -11.28
N GLU A 262 12.07 6.64 -11.01
CA GLU A 262 13.50 6.33 -11.01
C GLU A 262 13.94 5.61 -9.74
N GLU A 263 13.34 5.96 -8.59
CA GLU A 263 13.67 5.38 -7.29
C GLU A 263 12.91 4.06 -6.99
N SER A 264 11.91 3.71 -7.77
CA SER A 264 11.15 2.47 -7.59
C SER A 264 11.84 1.26 -8.19
N ASP A 265 11.86 0.15 -7.46
CA ASP A 265 12.35 -1.15 -7.95
C ASP A 265 11.39 -1.75 -8.99
N ILE A 266 10.09 -1.56 -8.82
CA ILE A 266 9.00 -1.94 -9.71
C ILE A 266 8.11 -0.73 -9.95
N ILE A 267 7.42 -0.65 -11.08
CA ILE A 267 6.56 0.47 -11.40
C ILE A 267 5.12 0.20 -10.93
N THR A 268 4.57 1.09 -10.11
CA THR A 268 3.17 1.03 -9.72
C THR A 268 2.41 2.26 -10.21
N PHE A 269 1.12 2.08 -10.53
CA PHE A 269 0.28 3.17 -11.02
C PHE A 269 -1.19 2.99 -10.65
N HIS A 270 -1.95 4.10 -10.69
CA HIS A 270 -3.40 4.10 -10.54
C HIS A 270 -4.08 4.53 -11.83
N ASN A 271 -5.20 3.89 -12.15
CA ASN A 271 -6.03 4.29 -13.28
C ASN A 271 -7.49 3.86 -13.08
N TYR A 272 -8.36 4.82 -12.86
CA TYR A 272 -9.80 4.60 -12.70
C TYR A 272 -10.60 4.88 -13.98
N GLY A 273 -9.94 4.91 -15.12
CA GLY A 273 -10.59 5.06 -16.42
C GLY A 273 -10.90 3.73 -17.10
N ASN A 274 -11.43 3.80 -18.31
CA ASN A 274 -11.72 2.63 -19.12
C ASN A 274 -10.44 1.93 -19.65
N LEU A 275 -10.61 0.79 -20.33
CA LEU A 275 -9.51 -0.01 -20.87
C LEU A 275 -8.55 0.80 -21.76
N ASP A 276 -9.06 1.73 -22.57
CA ASP A 276 -8.20 2.50 -23.50
C ASP A 276 -7.27 3.42 -22.71
N THR A 277 -7.77 4.08 -21.65
CA THR A 277 -6.94 4.93 -20.80
C THR A 277 -5.91 4.12 -20.00
N VAL A 278 -6.26 2.89 -19.58
CA VAL A 278 -5.33 1.96 -18.94
C VAL A 278 -4.22 1.55 -19.93
N LYS A 279 -4.58 1.15 -21.15
CA LYS A 279 -3.59 0.80 -22.18
C LYS A 279 -2.63 1.93 -22.47
N ASP A 280 -3.15 3.16 -22.67
CA ASP A 280 -2.32 4.34 -22.91
C ASP A 280 -1.30 4.56 -21.79
N GLN A 281 -1.71 4.43 -20.53
CA GLN A 281 -0.81 4.62 -19.39
C GLN A 281 0.25 3.51 -19.33
N VAL A 282 -0.14 2.27 -19.57
CA VAL A 282 0.78 1.14 -19.62
C VAL A 282 1.84 1.33 -20.71
N GLU A 283 1.45 1.82 -21.92
CA GLU A 283 2.42 2.10 -22.99
C GLU A 283 3.42 3.21 -22.62
N ILE A 284 3.02 4.19 -21.80
CA ILE A 284 3.92 5.21 -21.27
C ILE A 284 4.92 4.61 -20.26
N LEU A 285 4.51 3.62 -19.48
CA LEU A 285 5.33 3.04 -18.40
C LEU A 285 6.24 1.90 -18.89
N LYS A 286 5.87 1.18 -19.94
CA LYS A 286 6.68 0.06 -20.50
C LYS A 286 8.15 0.39 -20.79
N PRO A 287 8.52 1.61 -21.29
CA PRO A 287 9.91 1.92 -21.55
C PRO A 287 10.85 1.87 -20.35
N TYR A 288 10.33 1.92 -19.12
CA TYR A 288 11.15 1.73 -17.92
C TYR A 288 11.68 0.29 -17.79
N GLY A 289 11.09 -0.69 -18.53
CA GLY A 289 11.54 -2.06 -18.60
C GLY A 289 11.39 -2.88 -17.31
N ARG A 290 10.69 -2.33 -16.31
CA ARG A 290 10.45 -2.92 -14.99
C ARG A 290 9.07 -3.55 -14.93
N PRO A 291 8.81 -4.51 -14.01
CA PRO A 291 7.47 -5.00 -13.73
C PRO A 291 6.50 -3.85 -13.45
N ILE A 292 5.27 -3.97 -13.94
CA ILE A 292 4.23 -2.96 -13.78
C ILE A 292 3.07 -3.54 -12.97
N LEU A 293 2.60 -2.83 -11.97
CA LEU A 293 1.43 -3.18 -11.17
C LEU A 293 0.45 -2.00 -11.15
N CYS A 294 -0.82 -2.25 -11.48
CA CYS A 294 -1.90 -1.29 -11.24
C CYS A 294 -2.38 -1.47 -9.81
N THR A 295 -1.96 -0.57 -8.93
CA THR A 295 -2.24 -0.65 -7.50
C THR A 295 -3.58 -0.05 -7.10
N GLU A 296 -4.24 0.66 -8.02
CA GLU A 296 -5.64 1.07 -7.86
C GLU A 296 -6.34 1.15 -9.22
N TYR A 297 -7.46 0.45 -9.34
CA TYR A 297 -8.38 0.54 -10.45
C TYR A 297 -9.78 0.13 -10.02
N MET A 298 -10.71 0.03 -10.93
CA MET A 298 -12.09 -0.37 -10.77
C MET A 298 -12.95 0.72 -10.09
N ALA A 299 -13.57 1.51 -10.92
CA ALA A 299 -14.60 2.48 -10.60
C ALA A 299 -15.70 2.37 -11.65
N ARG A 300 -16.73 1.58 -11.35
CA ARG A 300 -17.74 1.16 -12.35
C ARG A 300 -18.42 2.34 -13.03
N GLY A 301 -18.66 3.43 -12.28
CA GLY A 301 -19.24 4.67 -12.83
C GLY A 301 -18.36 5.37 -13.87
N ASN A 302 -17.04 5.17 -13.82
CA ASN A 302 -16.09 5.75 -14.77
C ASN A 302 -15.77 4.82 -15.95
N GLY A 303 -16.41 3.62 -16.00
CA GLY A 303 -16.10 2.61 -17.00
C GLY A 303 -14.87 1.76 -16.71
N SER A 304 -14.21 1.96 -15.57
CA SER A 304 -13.18 1.07 -15.06
C SER A 304 -13.84 -0.13 -14.40
N ARG A 305 -13.76 -1.30 -15.04
CA ARG A 305 -14.45 -2.53 -14.63
C ARG A 305 -13.50 -3.71 -14.71
N PHE A 306 -13.81 -4.79 -13.97
CA PHE A 306 -13.06 -6.05 -14.08
C PHE A 306 -13.06 -6.56 -15.53
N ASP A 307 -14.23 -6.66 -16.14
CA ASP A 307 -14.34 -6.97 -17.58
C ASP A 307 -14.33 -5.66 -18.40
N PRO A 308 -13.33 -5.44 -19.31
CA PRO A 308 -12.27 -6.37 -19.75
C PRO A 308 -10.88 -6.10 -19.11
N ILE A 309 -10.74 -5.20 -18.14
CA ILE A 309 -9.43 -4.70 -17.67
C ILE A 309 -8.61 -5.81 -17.00
N LEU A 310 -9.25 -6.66 -16.18
CA LEU A 310 -8.54 -7.73 -15.47
C LEU A 310 -7.90 -8.75 -16.44
N GLN A 311 -8.62 -9.11 -17.53
CA GLN A 311 -8.06 -9.99 -18.56
C GLN A 311 -6.88 -9.32 -19.27
N TYR A 312 -6.96 -8.02 -19.58
CA TYR A 312 -5.86 -7.28 -20.17
C TYR A 312 -4.63 -7.28 -19.25
N PHE A 313 -4.81 -7.06 -17.96
CA PHE A 313 -3.69 -7.12 -17.01
C PHE A 313 -3.05 -8.51 -16.97
N LYS A 314 -3.86 -9.57 -16.99
CA LYS A 314 -3.35 -10.95 -17.08
C LYS A 314 -2.51 -11.16 -18.34
N ASP A 315 -3.03 -10.77 -19.51
CA ASP A 315 -2.39 -10.95 -20.80
C ASP A 315 -1.06 -10.18 -20.88
N GLN A 316 -0.97 -9.04 -20.20
CA GLN A 316 0.23 -8.19 -20.14
C GLN A 316 1.14 -8.49 -18.95
N LYS A 317 0.79 -9.48 -18.10
CA LYS A 317 1.49 -9.77 -16.83
C LYS A 317 1.61 -8.54 -15.92
N ILE A 318 0.58 -7.73 -15.80
CA ILE A 318 0.50 -6.57 -14.93
C ILE A 318 -0.19 -6.97 -13.64
N GLY A 319 0.39 -6.68 -12.47
CA GLY A 319 -0.27 -6.89 -11.17
C GLY A 319 -1.53 -6.02 -11.05
N ALA A 320 -2.58 -6.51 -10.38
CA ALA A 320 -3.88 -5.86 -10.39
C ALA A 320 -4.52 -5.77 -9.01
N TYR A 321 -4.71 -4.55 -8.50
CA TYR A 321 -5.34 -4.30 -7.20
C TYR A 321 -6.52 -3.33 -7.37
N ASN A 322 -7.74 -3.84 -7.26
CA ASN A 322 -8.90 -2.96 -7.29
C ASN A 322 -9.07 -2.22 -5.96
N TRP A 323 -9.73 -1.07 -6.00
CA TRP A 323 -10.13 -0.38 -4.77
C TRP A 323 -11.41 -0.99 -4.23
N GLY A 324 -11.40 -1.31 -2.90
CA GLY A 324 -12.55 -1.88 -2.19
C GLY A 324 -12.75 -3.38 -2.40
N LEU A 325 -13.04 -4.09 -1.32
CA LEU A 325 -13.37 -5.53 -1.32
C LEU A 325 -14.76 -5.75 -0.76
N VAL A 326 -15.02 -5.32 0.48
CA VAL A 326 -16.29 -5.51 1.20
C VAL A 326 -16.88 -4.16 1.58
N ALA A 327 -18.14 -3.94 1.22
CA ALA A 327 -18.86 -2.72 1.59
C ALA A 327 -18.96 -2.59 3.12
N GLY A 328 -18.34 -1.55 3.66
CA GLY A 328 -18.18 -1.37 5.09
C GLY A 328 -18.34 0.08 5.55
N LYS A 329 -17.66 0.43 6.63
CA LYS A 329 -17.65 1.79 7.16
C LYS A 329 -16.99 2.79 6.21
N SER A 330 -16.07 2.35 5.33
CA SER A 330 -15.48 3.18 4.29
C SER A 330 -16.49 3.66 3.24
N GLN A 331 -17.60 2.93 3.04
CA GLN A 331 -18.67 3.25 2.09
C GLN A 331 -18.16 3.46 0.64
N THR A 332 -17.16 2.71 0.21
CA THR A 332 -16.55 2.85 -1.11
C THR A 332 -17.44 2.33 -2.25
N GLN A 333 -18.57 1.68 -1.94
CA GLN A 333 -19.63 1.38 -2.90
C GLN A 333 -20.36 2.62 -3.43
N TYR A 334 -20.29 3.75 -2.72
CA TYR A 334 -20.83 5.03 -3.18
C TYR A 334 -19.88 5.72 -4.16
N PRO A 335 -20.39 6.47 -5.17
CA PRO A 335 -19.54 7.18 -6.12
C PRO A 335 -18.92 8.45 -5.51
N TRP A 336 -17.84 8.92 -6.09
CA TRP A 336 -17.19 10.19 -5.69
C TRP A 336 -18.12 11.42 -5.79
N ALA A 337 -19.16 11.36 -6.61
CA ALA A 337 -20.19 12.42 -6.66
C ALA A 337 -20.82 12.70 -5.28
N THR A 338 -20.78 11.74 -4.35
CA THR A 338 -21.30 11.95 -2.96
C THR A 338 -20.53 13.00 -2.16
N TRP A 339 -19.37 13.44 -2.63
CA TRP A 339 -18.64 14.54 -1.99
C TRP A 339 -19.25 15.93 -2.28
N THR A 340 -20.05 16.03 -3.34
CA THR A 340 -20.69 17.28 -3.78
C THR A 340 -22.19 17.16 -3.95
N GLU A 341 -22.73 15.94 -4.01
CA GLU A 341 -24.15 15.64 -4.20
C GLU A 341 -24.68 14.84 -3.02
N THR A 342 -25.93 15.08 -2.64
CA THR A 342 -26.60 14.35 -1.55
C THR A 342 -27.20 13.06 -2.05
N PHE A 343 -26.76 11.94 -1.49
CA PHE A 343 -27.35 10.62 -1.70
C PHE A 343 -28.17 10.24 -0.46
N THR A 344 -29.35 9.66 -0.66
CA THR A 344 -30.28 9.24 0.42
C THR A 344 -30.53 7.74 0.45
N ALA A 345 -29.91 7.00 -0.47
CA ALA A 345 -30.01 5.54 -0.58
C ALA A 345 -28.74 4.97 -1.23
N GLU A 346 -28.58 3.66 -1.11
CA GLU A 346 -27.52 2.90 -1.80
C GLU A 346 -27.66 3.09 -3.32
N PRO A 347 -26.56 3.38 -4.05
CA PRO A 347 -26.60 3.55 -5.49
C PRO A 347 -26.91 2.22 -6.19
N LYS A 348 -27.66 2.28 -7.29
CA LYS A 348 -27.91 1.08 -8.11
C LYS A 348 -26.64 0.50 -8.72
N LEU A 349 -25.69 1.37 -9.10
CA LEU A 349 -24.37 1.00 -9.59
C LEU A 349 -23.37 1.30 -8.48
N TRP A 350 -22.82 0.26 -7.86
CA TRP A 350 -21.75 0.40 -6.89
C TRP A 350 -20.46 0.90 -7.57
N HIS A 351 -19.75 1.76 -6.87
CA HIS A 351 -18.54 2.36 -7.43
C HIS A 351 -17.37 1.38 -7.41
N HIS A 352 -17.06 0.84 -6.23
CA HIS A 352 -15.92 -0.08 -6.03
C HIS A 352 -16.36 -1.46 -5.54
N ASP A 353 -16.53 -1.70 -4.30
CA ASP A 353 -16.65 -2.98 -3.58
C ASP A 353 -17.22 -4.17 -4.36
N ILE A 354 -16.74 -5.37 -4.03
CA ILE A 354 -17.13 -6.64 -4.64
C ILE A 354 -18.22 -7.33 -3.84
N PHE A 355 -18.09 -7.32 -2.51
CA PHE A 355 -18.96 -8.04 -1.60
C PHE A 355 -19.79 -7.12 -0.70
N ARG A 356 -20.97 -7.60 -0.34
CA ARG A 356 -21.76 -7.08 0.77
C ARG A 356 -21.15 -7.56 2.10
N LYS A 357 -21.54 -6.95 3.22
CA LYS A 357 -21.07 -7.32 4.57
C LYS A 357 -21.29 -8.78 4.96
N ASP A 358 -22.25 -9.45 4.32
CA ASP A 358 -22.57 -10.85 4.54
C ASP A 358 -21.82 -11.80 3.59
N GLY A 359 -20.90 -11.29 2.76
CA GLY A 359 -20.16 -12.05 1.78
C GLY A 359 -20.90 -12.29 0.46
N THR A 360 -22.15 -11.84 0.32
CA THR A 360 -22.85 -11.99 -0.95
C THR A 360 -22.25 -11.02 -1.98
N PRO A 361 -21.98 -11.48 -3.22
CA PRO A 361 -21.51 -10.61 -4.28
C PRO A 361 -22.47 -9.45 -4.56
N TYR A 362 -21.95 -8.24 -4.81
CA TYR A 362 -22.74 -7.16 -5.38
C TYR A 362 -23.27 -7.56 -6.76
N ASP A 363 -22.40 -8.07 -7.61
CA ASP A 363 -22.73 -8.62 -8.94
C ASP A 363 -22.14 -10.04 -9.08
N PRO A 364 -22.99 -11.09 -9.01
CA PRO A 364 -22.55 -12.47 -9.18
C PRO A 364 -21.88 -12.75 -10.54
N ALA A 365 -22.25 -12.04 -11.60
CA ALA A 365 -21.65 -12.22 -12.92
C ALA A 365 -20.22 -11.66 -12.95
N GLU A 366 -19.95 -10.57 -12.25
CA GLU A 366 -18.62 -10.00 -12.10
C GLU A 366 -17.70 -10.92 -11.29
N VAL A 367 -18.19 -11.50 -10.19
CA VAL A 367 -17.44 -12.50 -9.41
C VAL A 367 -17.14 -13.74 -10.26
N ALA A 368 -18.11 -14.23 -11.03
CA ALA A 368 -17.87 -15.34 -11.95
C ALA A 368 -16.83 -14.99 -13.04
N TYR A 369 -16.80 -13.74 -13.49
CA TYR A 369 -15.75 -13.27 -14.41
C TYR A 369 -14.39 -13.28 -13.75
N ILE A 370 -14.26 -12.74 -12.52
CA ILE A 370 -13.00 -12.73 -11.77
C ILE A 370 -12.49 -14.16 -11.61
N LYS A 371 -13.31 -15.09 -11.10
CA LYS A 371 -12.98 -16.50 -10.91
C LYS A 371 -12.47 -17.14 -12.20
N ARG A 372 -13.16 -16.93 -13.31
CA ARG A 372 -12.74 -17.44 -14.62
C ARG A 372 -11.37 -16.89 -15.06
N VAL A 373 -11.12 -15.58 -14.88
CA VAL A 373 -9.83 -14.99 -15.22
C VAL A 373 -8.74 -15.52 -14.30
N MET A 374 -9.02 -15.67 -13.01
CA MET A 374 -8.08 -16.25 -12.03
C MET A 374 -7.87 -17.75 -12.22
N GLY A 375 -8.78 -18.46 -12.86
CA GLY A 375 -8.70 -19.91 -13.10
C GLY A 375 -9.11 -20.73 -11.86
N VAL A 376 -10.04 -20.18 -11.07
CA VAL A 376 -10.67 -20.87 -9.93
C VAL A 376 -12.16 -21.07 -10.21
N ASP A 377 -12.71 -22.22 -9.78
CA ASP A 377 -14.12 -22.61 -10.01
C ASP A 377 -15.08 -22.02 -8.95
#